data_8c23abd20fe147f4282a74f36ef83fcf
#
_entry.id   8c23abd20fe147f4282a74f36ef83fcf
#
_cell.length_a   1.000
_cell.length_b   1.000
_cell.length_c   1.000
_cell.angle_alpha   90.00
_cell.angle_beta   90.00
_cell.angle_gamma   90.00
#
_symmetry.space_group_name_H-M   'P 1'
#
loop_
_entity.id
_entity.type
_entity.pdbx_description
1 polymer ?
#
loop_
_entity_poly.entity_id
_entity_poly.type
_entity_poly.pdbx_seq_one_letter_code
_entity_poly.pdbx_strand_id
1 'polypeptide(L)'
;MKENDISGWIFLDKPIGISSNRALQKVRKIFNNCKAGYVGTLDPLASGFLPIAFGKSTKTIKYLSDSCKEYVFEITWGIHSSTGDLEGEVMKIIKKYPSLDKIRNTYLNFIGDYYQVPHKFSSKKVDGKKAYELARKKL
;
A
#
# COMPACT_ATOMS: atom_id res chain seq x y z
N MET A 1 -2.53 22.01 -28.99
CA MET A 1 -2.92 20.68 -28.49
C MET A 1 -4.04 20.91 -27.48
N LYS A 2 -5.22 20.31 -27.69
CA LYS A 2 -6.31 20.40 -26.70
C LYS A 2 -5.83 19.77 -25.37
N GLU A 3 -6.10 20.42 -24.28
CA GLU A 3 -5.69 20.05 -22.90
C GLU A 3 -6.00 18.61 -22.46
N ASN A 4 -6.73 17.84 -23.28
CA ASN A 4 -7.28 16.51 -22.96
C ASN A 4 -6.62 15.32 -23.69
N ASP A 5 -5.53 15.52 -24.44
CA ASP A 5 -4.95 14.46 -25.27
C ASP A 5 -3.80 13.68 -24.61
N ILE A 6 -3.47 14.01 -23.36
CA ILE A 6 -2.41 13.28 -22.64
C ILE A 6 -2.95 11.90 -22.25
N SER A 7 -2.32 10.84 -22.80
CA SER A 7 -2.65 9.46 -22.50
C SER A 7 -1.38 8.63 -22.50
N GLY A 8 -1.21 7.78 -21.50
CA GLY A 8 -0.02 6.96 -21.34
C GLY A 8 0.19 6.50 -19.91
N TRP A 9 1.36 5.99 -19.63
CA TRP A 9 1.77 5.51 -18.32
C TRP A 9 3.05 6.20 -17.86
N ILE A 10 3.12 6.45 -16.55
CA ILE A 10 4.36 6.78 -15.82
C ILE A 10 4.58 5.70 -14.78
N PHE A 11 5.81 5.25 -14.67
CA PHE A 11 6.26 4.35 -13.63
C PHE A 11 7.05 5.16 -12.61
N LEU A 12 6.36 5.52 -11.53
CA LEU A 12 6.93 6.34 -10.47
C LEU A 12 7.58 5.45 -9.42
N ASP A 13 8.82 5.75 -9.06
CA ASP A 13 9.40 5.30 -7.80
C ASP A 13 8.88 6.21 -6.68
N LYS A 14 7.87 5.72 -5.95
CA LYS A 14 7.22 6.50 -4.89
C LYS A 14 8.15 6.62 -3.69
N PRO A 15 8.53 7.82 -3.27
CA PRO A 15 9.33 7.98 -2.06
C PRO A 15 8.55 7.66 -0.79
N ILE A 16 9.28 7.36 0.28
CA ILE A 16 8.75 7.28 1.65
C ILE A 16 8.16 8.65 2.07
N GLY A 17 7.21 8.63 2.99
CA GLY A 17 6.64 9.82 3.63
C GLY A 17 5.45 10.44 2.93
N ILE A 18 5.02 9.90 1.77
CA ILE A 18 3.80 10.35 1.09
C ILE A 18 2.90 9.18 0.71
N SER A 19 1.59 9.38 0.80
CA SER A 19 0.62 8.38 0.32
C SER A 19 0.62 8.28 -1.21
N SER A 20 0.22 7.13 -1.75
CA SER A 20 0.07 6.92 -3.20
C SER A 20 -0.84 7.97 -3.85
N ASN A 21 -1.92 8.37 -3.18
CA ASN A 21 -2.80 9.43 -3.69
C ASN A 21 -2.11 10.80 -3.72
N ARG A 22 -1.32 11.15 -2.70
CA ARG A 22 -0.55 12.41 -2.69
C ARG A 22 0.51 12.43 -3.78
N ALA A 23 1.16 11.29 -4.03
CA ALA A 23 2.09 11.12 -5.15
C ALA A 23 1.39 11.34 -6.49
N LEU A 24 0.22 10.68 -6.71
CA LEU A 24 -0.61 10.88 -7.89
C LEU A 24 -0.96 12.36 -8.10
N GLN A 25 -1.42 13.07 -7.06
CA GLN A 25 -1.80 14.48 -7.19
C GLN A 25 -0.61 15.38 -7.55
N LYS A 26 0.60 15.10 -7.01
CA LYS A 26 1.80 15.83 -7.41
C LYS A 26 2.12 15.64 -8.88
N VAL A 27 2.09 14.38 -9.36
CA VAL A 27 2.35 14.07 -10.78
C VAL A 27 1.26 14.67 -11.69
N ARG A 28 -0.02 14.58 -11.30
CA ARG A 28 -1.11 15.20 -12.07
C ARG A 28 -0.93 16.71 -12.30
N LYS A 29 -0.43 17.43 -11.32
CA LYS A 29 -0.17 18.89 -11.46
C LYS A 29 0.81 19.20 -12.59
N ILE A 30 1.80 18.32 -12.83
CA ILE A 30 2.77 18.47 -13.92
C ILE A 30 2.06 18.34 -15.29
N PHE A 31 0.98 17.57 -15.34
CA PHE A 31 0.20 17.29 -16.56
C PHE A 31 -1.17 17.99 -16.55
N ASN A 32 -1.20 19.28 -16.14
CA ASN A 32 -2.39 20.14 -16.15
C ASN A 32 -3.61 19.49 -15.50
N ASN A 33 -3.42 18.71 -14.43
CA ASN A 33 -4.46 18.00 -13.69
C ASN A 33 -5.34 17.07 -14.54
N CYS A 34 -4.82 16.55 -15.67
CA CYS A 34 -5.57 15.61 -16.50
C CYS A 34 -6.03 14.38 -15.71
N LYS A 35 -7.00 13.66 -16.27
CA LYS A 35 -7.52 12.43 -15.67
C LYS A 35 -6.37 11.44 -15.45
N ALA A 36 -6.21 10.91 -14.25
CA ALA A 36 -5.19 9.91 -13.93
C ALA A 36 -5.66 8.98 -12.82
N GLY A 37 -5.03 7.81 -12.74
CA GLY A 37 -5.21 6.80 -11.70
C GLY A 37 -3.94 5.99 -11.53
N TYR A 38 -3.81 5.26 -10.43
CA TYR A 38 -2.64 4.40 -10.18
C TYR A 38 -3.06 2.95 -9.90
N VAL A 39 -2.11 2.03 -10.07
CA VAL A 39 -2.28 0.61 -9.79
C VAL A 39 -1.53 0.25 -8.52
N GLY A 40 -2.22 -0.45 -7.61
CA GLY A 40 -1.68 -0.79 -6.31
C GLY A 40 -1.55 0.41 -5.38
N THR A 41 -1.75 0.19 -4.11
CA THR A 41 -1.57 1.23 -3.09
C THR A 41 -0.32 0.89 -2.29
N LEU A 42 0.60 1.83 -2.22
CA LEU A 42 1.72 1.80 -1.29
C LEU A 42 1.40 2.69 -0.10
N ASP A 43 1.67 2.19 1.09
CA ASP A 43 1.51 2.96 2.32
C ASP A 43 2.49 4.14 2.38
N PRO A 44 2.26 5.15 3.23
CA PRO A 44 3.17 6.29 3.35
C PRO A 44 4.61 5.89 3.68
N LEU A 45 4.80 4.87 4.53
CA LEU A 45 6.11 4.36 4.91
C LEU A 45 6.76 3.45 3.86
N ALA A 46 6.02 3.00 2.85
CA ALA A 46 6.58 2.21 1.77
C ALA A 46 7.12 3.09 0.65
N SER A 47 8.23 2.71 0.05
CA SER A 47 8.71 3.22 -1.24
C SER A 47 8.55 2.16 -2.31
N GLY A 48 8.66 2.55 -3.59
CA GLY A 48 8.73 1.62 -4.70
C GLY A 48 7.78 1.92 -5.85
N PHE A 49 7.60 0.93 -6.68
CA PHE A 49 6.97 1.01 -7.98
C PHE A 49 5.46 1.34 -7.91
N LEU A 50 5.10 2.51 -8.41
CA LEU A 50 3.72 3.00 -8.48
C LEU A 50 3.37 3.36 -9.94
N PRO A 51 2.73 2.45 -10.70
CA PRO A 51 2.26 2.74 -12.04
C PRO A 51 1.12 3.76 -12.02
N ILE A 52 1.23 4.82 -12.80
CA ILE A 52 0.23 5.89 -12.94
C ILE A 52 -0.21 5.96 -14.41
N ALA A 53 -1.49 5.76 -14.66
CA ALA A 53 -2.11 5.91 -15.98
C ALA A 53 -2.73 7.28 -16.13
N PHE A 54 -2.65 7.84 -17.34
CA PHE A 54 -3.22 9.14 -17.71
C PHE A 54 -4.24 9.01 -18.85
N GLY A 55 -5.24 9.87 -18.84
CA GLY A 55 -6.21 9.99 -19.91
C GLY A 55 -6.93 8.68 -20.21
N LYS A 56 -6.91 8.27 -21.48
CA LYS A 56 -7.56 7.04 -21.97
C LYS A 56 -6.94 5.77 -21.36
N SER A 57 -5.64 5.80 -21.01
CA SER A 57 -4.94 4.66 -20.41
C SER A 57 -5.46 4.31 -19.01
N THR A 58 -6.22 5.19 -18.34
CA THR A 58 -6.87 4.84 -17.07
C THR A 58 -7.83 3.65 -17.18
N LYS A 59 -8.37 3.37 -18.39
CA LYS A 59 -9.24 2.22 -18.66
C LYS A 59 -8.50 0.88 -18.61
N THR A 60 -7.16 0.90 -18.78
CA THR A 60 -6.34 -0.32 -18.78
C THR A 60 -5.80 -0.69 -17.39
N ILE A 61 -6.04 0.14 -16.37
CA ILE A 61 -5.64 -0.12 -14.95
C ILE A 61 -6.09 -1.50 -14.48
N LYS A 62 -7.32 -1.90 -14.83
CA LYS A 62 -7.89 -3.19 -14.43
C LYS A 62 -7.05 -4.40 -14.84
N TYR A 63 -6.32 -4.34 -15.95
CA TYR A 63 -5.49 -5.44 -16.43
C TYR A 63 -4.16 -5.59 -15.66
N LEU A 64 -3.73 -4.54 -14.98
CA LEU A 64 -2.52 -4.55 -14.14
C LEU A 64 -2.82 -4.81 -12.66
N SER A 65 -4.10 -4.68 -12.25
CA SER A 65 -4.49 -4.85 -10.84
C SER A 65 -4.20 -6.24 -10.30
N ASP A 66 -4.31 -7.26 -11.15
CA ASP A 66 -4.16 -8.68 -10.79
C ASP A 66 -2.73 -9.22 -11.05
N SER A 67 -1.79 -8.34 -11.40
CA SER A 67 -0.40 -8.73 -11.58
C SER A 67 0.26 -9.15 -10.26
N CYS A 68 1.27 -10.02 -10.37
CA CYS A 68 2.11 -10.40 -9.24
C CYS A 68 2.77 -9.16 -8.62
N LYS A 69 2.90 -9.17 -7.29
CA LYS A 69 3.52 -8.09 -6.51
C LYS A 69 4.61 -8.67 -5.63
N GLU A 70 5.73 -7.98 -5.57
CA GLU A 70 6.84 -8.33 -4.71
C GLU A 70 7.04 -7.25 -3.66
N TYR A 71 7.26 -7.67 -2.41
CA TYR A 71 7.48 -6.77 -1.28
C TYR A 71 8.73 -7.20 -0.52
N VAL A 72 9.56 -6.23 -0.19
CA VAL A 72 10.68 -6.40 0.75
C VAL A 72 10.32 -5.63 2.02
N PHE A 73 10.38 -6.29 3.16
CA PHE A 73 10.06 -5.68 4.43
C PHE A 73 10.95 -6.21 5.55
N GLU A 74 11.07 -5.43 6.60
CA GLU A 74 11.86 -5.74 7.78
C GLU A 74 10.94 -5.90 9.00
N ILE A 75 11.18 -6.93 9.80
CA ILE A 75 10.44 -7.20 11.04
C ILE A 75 11.34 -6.98 12.22
N THR A 76 10.98 -6.05 13.10
CA THR A 76 11.63 -5.88 14.39
C THR A 76 10.92 -6.73 15.45
N TRP A 77 11.59 -7.76 15.91
CA TRP A 77 11.04 -8.68 16.90
C TRP A 77 10.97 -8.04 18.30
N GLY A 78 9.93 -8.40 19.05
CA GLY A 78 9.75 -7.96 20.43
C GLY A 78 9.07 -6.61 20.56
N ILE A 79 8.75 -5.92 19.49
CA ILE A 79 8.02 -4.65 19.49
C ILE A 79 6.62 -4.85 18.93
N HIS A 80 5.62 -4.32 19.61
CA HIS A 80 4.25 -4.27 19.15
C HIS A 80 3.78 -2.83 19.10
N SER A 81 3.37 -2.36 17.93
CA SER A 81 2.80 -1.03 17.74
C SER A 81 1.28 -1.09 17.55
N SER A 82 0.60 0.03 17.76
CA SER A 82 -0.86 0.12 17.64
C SER A 82 -1.38 -0.13 16.23
N THR A 83 -0.57 0.15 15.21
CA THR A 83 -0.90 -0.04 13.79
C THR A 83 -0.25 -1.28 13.18
N GLY A 84 0.70 -1.91 13.86
CA GLY A 84 1.50 -3.02 13.34
C GLY A 84 2.68 -2.57 12.47
N ASP A 85 2.90 -1.27 12.34
CA ASP A 85 4.01 -0.65 11.62
C ASP A 85 4.64 0.50 12.44
N LEU A 86 5.52 1.29 11.79
CA LEU A 86 6.22 2.42 12.44
C LEU A 86 5.38 3.70 12.55
N GLU A 87 4.16 3.75 12.00
CA GLU A 87 3.25 4.89 12.18
C GLU A 87 2.57 4.87 13.56
N GLY A 88 2.44 3.68 14.16
CA GLY A 88 1.75 3.50 15.41
C GLY A 88 2.63 3.73 16.63
N GLU A 89 1.97 4.04 17.75
CA GLU A 89 2.66 4.12 19.05
C GLU A 89 3.10 2.73 19.50
N VAL A 90 4.30 2.65 20.11
CA VAL A 90 4.79 1.41 20.70
C VAL A 90 3.94 1.08 21.93
N MET A 91 3.17 -0.01 21.83
CA MET A 91 2.25 -0.45 22.89
C MET A 91 2.90 -1.43 23.85
N LYS A 92 3.84 -2.25 23.37
CA LYS A 92 4.45 -3.32 24.18
C LYS A 92 5.84 -3.67 23.65
N ILE A 93 6.75 -3.88 24.58
CA ILE A 93 8.08 -4.44 24.31
C ILE A 93 8.19 -5.79 25.01
N ILE A 94 8.51 -6.83 24.25
CA ILE A 94 8.67 -8.21 24.75
C ILE A 94 10.11 -8.62 24.51
N LYS A 95 10.85 -8.95 25.59
CA LYS A 95 12.24 -9.41 25.50
C LYS A 95 12.38 -10.90 25.15
N LYS A 96 11.41 -11.46 24.42
CA LYS A 96 11.43 -12.86 23.97
C LYS A 96 11.38 -12.90 22.46
N TYR A 97 12.41 -13.40 21.82
CA TYR A 97 12.56 -13.48 20.38
C TYR A 97 12.32 -14.90 19.89
N PRO A 98 11.74 -15.09 18.69
CA PRO A 98 11.60 -16.41 18.10
C PRO A 98 12.97 -16.95 17.70
N SER A 99 13.16 -18.27 17.77
CA SER A 99 14.34 -18.93 17.18
C SER A 99 14.29 -18.87 15.66
N LEU A 100 15.44 -18.99 15.01
CA LEU A 100 15.52 -19.04 13.54
C LEU A 100 14.68 -20.17 12.95
N ASP A 101 14.68 -21.35 13.61
CA ASP A 101 13.88 -22.49 13.16
C ASP A 101 12.38 -22.20 13.26
N LYS A 102 11.96 -21.51 14.34
CA LYS A 102 10.55 -21.08 14.45
C LYS A 102 10.16 -20.10 13.35
N ILE A 103 11.04 -19.16 13.01
CA ILE A 103 10.81 -18.22 11.89
C ILE A 103 10.69 -19.00 10.59
N ARG A 104 11.67 -19.88 10.29
CA ARG A 104 11.71 -20.70 9.07
C ARG A 104 10.48 -21.60 8.91
N ASN A 105 10.00 -22.20 9.99
CA ASN A 105 8.82 -23.05 9.95
C ASN A 105 7.52 -22.24 9.85
N THR A 106 7.49 -21.03 10.41
CA THR A 106 6.29 -20.19 10.40
C THR A 106 6.02 -19.60 9.00
N TYR A 107 7.05 -19.16 8.27
CA TYR A 107 6.82 -18.55 6.96
C TYR A 107 6.21 -19.53 5.95
N LEU A 108 6.43 -20.84 6.12
CA LEU A 108 5.84 -21.87 5.26
C LEU A 108 4.30 -21.84 5.28
N ASN A 109 3.69 -21.35 6.36
CA ASN A 109 2.25 -21.20 6.47
C ASN A 109 1.68 -20.06 5.59
N PHE A 110 2.56 -19.25 4.99
CA PHE A 110 2.17 -18.14 4.10
C PHE A 110 2.42 -18.46 2.62
N ILE A 111 2.77 -19.73 2.30
CA ILE A 111 2.95 -20.19 0.93
C ILE A 111 1.61 -20.74 0.41
N GLY A 112 1.22 -20.30 -0.79
CA GLY A 112 -0.04 -20.69 -1.42
C GLY A 112 -1.24 -19.86 -0.94
N ASP A 113 -2.43 -20.42 -1.09
CA ASP A 113 -3.67 -19.75 -0.71
C ASP A 113 -3.96 -19.92 0.78
N TYR A 114 -4.22 -18.83 1.46
CA TYR A 114 -4.61 -18.85 2.88
C TYR A 114 -5.62 -17.76 3.20
N TYR A 115 -6.43 -17.99 4.22
CA TYR A 115 -7.38 -17.01 4.73
C TYR A 115 -6.70 -16.02 5.67
N GLN A 116 -6.76 -14.74 5.32
CA GLN A 116 -6.23 -13.66 6.17
C GLN A 116 -7.35 -12.79 6.68
N VAL A 117 -7.43 -12.61 8.00
CA VAL A 117 -8.27 -11.56 8.60
C VAL A 117 -7.61 -10.21 8.33
N PRO A 118 -8.27 -9.29 7.60
CA PRO A 118 -7.69 -7.99 7.30
C PRO A 118 -7.38 -7.20 8.57
N HIS A 119 -6.24 -6.56 8.60
CA HIS A 119 -5.91 -5.65 9.70
C HIS A 119 -6.92 -4.49 9.76
N LYS A 120 -7.25 -4.01 10.96
CA LYS A 120 -8.22 -2.91 11.17
C LYS A 120 -7.83 -1.59 10.48
N PHE A 121 -6.53 -1.35 10.25
CA PHE A 121 -6.02 -0.20 9.50
C PHE A 121 -5.84 -0.48 8.01
N SER A 122 -6.50 -1.50 7.46
CA SER A 122 -6.43 -1.81 6.02
C SER A 122 -7.27 -0.84 5.17
N SER A 123 -6.95 -0.79 3.87
CA SER A 123 -7.75 -0.06 2.87
C SER A 123 -9.01 -0.79 2.43
N LYS A 124 -9.29 -2.01 2.94
CA LYS A 124 -10.53 -2.74 2.66
C LYS A 124 -11.74 -1.96 3.16
N LYS A 125 -12.83 -2.06 2.41
CA LYS A 125 -14.10 -1.42 2.81
C LYS A 125 -14.90 -2.37 3.71
N VAL A 126 -15.42 -1.80 4.81
CA VAL A 126 -16.43 -2.40 5.68
C VAL A 126 -17.63 -1.46 5.63
N ASP A 127 -18.77 -1.96 5.20
CA ASP A 127 -20.01 -1.18 5.01
C ASP A 127 -19.81 0.12 4.19
N GLY A 128 -19.04 0.00 3.10
CA GLY A 128 -18.76 1.10 2.17
C GLY A 128 -17.70 2.10 2.62
N LYS A 129 -17.24 2.07 3.88
CA LYS A 129 -16.18 2.91 4.44
C LYS A 129 -14.87 2.15 4.55
N LYS A 130 -13.73 2.81 4.40
CA LYS A 130 -12.44 2.15 4.54
C LYS A 130 -12.17 1.80 6.00
N ALA A 131 -11.68 0.59 6.26
CA ALA A 131 -11.44 0.09 7.62
C ALA A 131 -10.54 1.02 8.44
N TYR A 132 -9.49 1.58 7.84
CA TYR A 132 -8.59 2.51 8.53
C TYR A 132 -9.31 3.83 8.95
N GLU A 133 -10.32 4.30 8.18
CA GLU A 133 -11.10 5.49 8.54
C GLU A 133 -11.99 5.24 9.76
N LEU A 134 -12.56 4.04 9.83
CA LEU A 134 -13.35 3.59 10.99
C LEU A 134 -12.44 3.42 12.21
N ALA A 135 -11.29 2.77 12.06
CA ALA A 135 -10.35 2.54 13.15
C ALA A 135 -9.81 3.86 13.76
N ARG A 136 -9.51 4.87 12.92
CA ARG A 136 -9.07 6.18 13.39
C ARG A 136 -10.16 6.97 14.14
N LYS A 137 -11.42 6.70 13.84
CA LYS A 137 -12.56 7.31 14.55
C LYS A 137 -12.93 6.59 15.85
N LYS A 138 -12.19 5.52 16.24
CA LYS A 138 -12.50 4.64 17.39
C LYS A 138 -13.91 4.04 17.35
N LEU A 139 -14.41 3.81 16.13
CA LEU A 139 -15.70 3.17 15.86
C LEU A 139 -15.52 1.69 15.59
#